data_2dc70f7d9854a8c6b24e51d14d800bbd
#
_entry.id   2dc70f7d9854a8c6b24e51d14d800bbd
#
_cell.length_a   1.000
_cell.length_b   1.000
_cell.length_c   1.000
_cell.angle_alpha   90.00
_cell.angle_beta   90.00
_cell.angle_gamma   90.00
#
_symmetry.space_group_name_H-M   'P 1'
#
loop_
_entity.id
_entity.type
_entity.pdbx_description
1 polymer ?
#
loop_
_entity_poly.entity_id
_entity_poly.type
_entity_poly.pdbx_seq_one_letter_code
_entity_poly.pdbx_strand_id
1 'polypeptide(L)'
;MKKVLPFVVAFLLFTAFGAGKKYEPAPDFTLRDINGNEVTLHDLLKHGPVYLECWDLPCVNCIAELDALLPVYDSLKDRGLQIIALSVDKPADENRVRAFVRAKKWPYIVLLDQQQRVKKAYNIIIKPTAYLINMNGEIVYTHIGYKKGDEKRIAEEMVKWLPPQDSVPPEQPPQEK
;
A
#
# COMPACT_ATOMS: atom_id res chain seq x y z
N MET A 1 -57.26 22.47 45.87
CA MET A 1 -56.62 21.25 45.45
C MET A 1 -55.80 21.57 44.19
N LYS A 2 -54.47 21.78 44.33
CA LYS A 2 -53.60 22.14 43.21
C LYS A 2 -52.95 20.86 42.68
N LYS A 3 -53.25 20.54 41.41
CA LYS A 3 -52.61 19.39 40.71
C LYS A 3 -51.22 19.79 40.23
N VAL A 4 -50.17 19.15 40.73
CA VAL A 4 -48.80 19.29 40.30
C VAL A 4 -48.57 18.27 39.18
N LEU A 5 -48.29 18.75 37.97
CA LEU A 5 -47.97 17.95 36.80
C LEU A 5 -46.46 17.66 36.82
N PRO A 6 -45.99 16.38 36.76
CA PRO A 6 -44.56 16.09 36.72
C PRO A 6 -43.99 16.39 35.33
N PHE A 7 -42.97 17.26 35.30
CA PHE A 7 -42.18 17.59 34.14
C PHE A 7 -41.22 16.42 33.87
N VAL A 8 -41.53 15.60 32.86
CA VAL A 8 -40.63 14.56 32.38
C VAL A 8 -39.55 15.25 31.53
N VAL A 9 -38.35 15.42 32.09
CA VAL A 9 -37.16 15.83 31.35
C VAL A 9 -36.66 14.63 30.58
N ALA A 10 -36.97 14.58 29.29
CA ALA A 10 -36.37 13.61 28.36
C ALA A 10 -34.89 13.98 28.12
N PHE A 11 -33.99 13.23 28.73
CA PHE A 11 -32.55 13.36 28.51
C PHE A 11 -32.22 12.71 27.16
N LEU A 12 -32.18 13.53 26.09
CA LEU A 12 -31.69 13.13 24.78
C LEU A 12 -30.18 12.84 24.87
N LEU A 13 -29.82 11.57 24.98
CA LEU A 13 -28.47 11.10 24.77
C LEU A 13 -28.07 11.36 23.31
N PHE A 14 -27.46 12.49 23.07
CA PHE A 14 -26.78 12.79 21.81
C PHE A 14 -25.51 11.96 21.75
N THR A 15 -25.59 10.76 21.20
CA THR A 15 -24.40 9.97 20.86
C THR A 15 -23.65 10.71 19.76
N ALA A 16 -22.59 11.42 20.14
CA ALA A 16 -21.64 11.99 19.20
C ALA A 16 -21.00 10.82 18.44
N PHE A 17 -21.56 10.50 17.27
CA PHE A 17 -20.93 9.60 16.31
C PHE A 17 -19.68 10.34 15.81
N GLY A 18 -18.53 9.98 16.35
CA GLY A 18 -17.24 10.54 15.92
C GLY A 18 -17.07 10.28 14.44
N ALA A 19 -17.07 11.35 13.63
CA ALA A 19 -16.75 11.26 12.20
C ALA A 19 -15.31 10.77 12.08
N GLY A 20 -15.13 9.47 11.87
CA GLY A 20 -13.83 8.89 11.55
C GLY A 20 -13.25 9.55 10.32
N LYS A 21 -11.93 9.70 10.27
CA LYS A 21 -11.25 10.26 9.10
C LYS A 21 -11.63 9.42 7.88
N LYS A 22 -12.27 10.05 6.88
CA LYS A 22 -12.65 9.39 5.63
C LYS A 22 -11.43 9.35 4.73
N TYR A 23 -11.05 8.16 4.30
CA TYR A 23 -9.99 7.93 3.34
C TYR A 23 -10.60 7.68 1.94
N GLU A 24 -9.83 7.96 0.89
CA GLU A 24 -10.25 7.69 -0.47
C GLU A 24 -10.04 6.21 -0.82
N PRO A 25 -10.99 5.57 -1.53
CA PRO A 25 -10.82 4.21 -1.97
C PRO A 25 -9.70 4.13 -3.02
N ALA A 26 -8.84 3.12 -2.87
CA ALA A 26 -7.81 2.80 -3.85
C ALA A 26 -8.47 2.15 -5.09
N PRO A 27 -8.19 2.65 -6.31
CA PRO A 27 -8.63 1.97 -7.54
C PRO A 27 -8.08 0.55 -7.59
N ASP A 28 -8.95 -0.45 -7.74
CA ASP A 28 -8.52 -1.84 -7.90
C ASP A 28 -7.89 -2.07 -9.26
N PHE A 29 -6.99 -3.05 -9.34
CA PHE A 29 -6.33 -3.43 -10.59
C PHE A 29 -5.92 -4.89 -10.59
N THR A 30 -5.78 -5.44 -11.80
CA THR A 30 -5.11 -6.71 -12.06
C THR A 30 -4.02 -6.48 -13.10
N LEU A 31 -2.78 -6.83 -12.75
CA LEU A 31 -1.61 -6.72 -13.62
C LEU A 31 -0.79 -8.00 -13.58
N ARG A 32 0.12 -8.16 -14.53
CA ARG A 32 1.12 -9.23 -14.49
C ARG A 32 2.38 -8.78 -13.78
N ASP A 33 2.94 -9.67 -12.97
CA ASP A 33 4.25 -9.50 -12.39
C ASP A 33 5.37 -9.79 -13.41
N ILE A 34 6.61 -9.55 -13.01
CA ILE A 34 7.79 -9.86 -13.84
C ILE A 34 7.96 -11.37 -14.13
N ASN A 35 7.24 -12.27 -13.48
CA ASN A 35 7.27 -13.71 -13.71
C ASN A 35 6.10 -14.17 -14.60
N GLY A 36 5.15 -13.27 -14.91
CA GLY A 36 3.98 -13.53 -15.72
C GLY A 36 2.73 -13.94 -14.95
N ASN A 37 2.80 -13.98 -13.61
CA ASN A 37 1.65 -14.28 -12.76
C ASN A 37 0.69 -13.08 -12.73
N GLU A 38 -0.61 -13.36 -12.70
CA GLU A 38 -1.62 -12.32 -12.46
C GLU A 38 -1.68 -11.98 -10.98
N VAL A 39 -1.67 -10.68 -10.68
CA VAL A 39 -1.73 -10.12 -9.32
C VAL A 39 -2.83 -9.08 -9.27
N THR A 40 -3.76 -9.24 -8.33
CA THR A 40 -4.87 -8.32 -8.09
C THR A 40 -4.67 -7.61 -6.76
N LEU A 41 -4.85 -6.29 -6.72
CA LEU A 41 -4.72 -5.52 -5.47
C LEU A 41 -5.64 -6.07 -4.38
N HIS A 42 -6.90 -6.32 -4.72
CA HIS A 42 -7.88 -6.87 -3.79
C HIS A 42 -7.41 -8.17 -3.11
N ASP A 43 -6.73 -9.06 -3.83
CA ASP A 43 -6.24 -10.31 -3.25
C ASP A 43 -5.05 -10.08 -2.32
N LEU A 44 -4.16 -9.16 -2.66
CA LEU A 44 -3.03 -8.78 -1.80
C LEU A 44 -3.52 -8.20 -0.46
N LEU A 45 -4.55 -7.37 -0.48
CA LEU A 45 -5.09 -6.72 0.71
C LEU A 45 -5.70 -7.71 1.73
N LYS A 46 -5.99 -8.95 1.34
CA LYS A 46 -6.40 -10.03 2.26
C LYS A 46 -5.26 -10.49 3.18
N HIS A 47 -4.02 -10.23 2.77
CA HIS A 47 -2.82 -10.66 3.49
C HIS A 47 -2.15 -9.54 4.28
N GLY A 48 -2.46 -8.27 3.97
CA GLY A 48 -1.91 -7.12 4.69
C GLY A 48 -1.95 -5.83 3.87
N PRO A 49 -1.50 -4.71 4.46
CA PRO A 49 -1.45 -3.44 3.76
C PRO A 49 -0.40 -3.47 2.64
N VAL A 50 -0.67 -2.66 1.61
CA VAL A 50 0.17 -2.58 0.41
C VAL A 50 0.79 -1.18 0.31
N TYR A 51 2.11 -1.12 0.14
CA TYR A 51 2.82 0.08 -0.29
C TYR A 51 3.06 -0.01 -1.80
N LEU A 52 2.35 0.79 -2.58
CA LEU A 52 2.41 0.83 -4.04
C LEU A 52 3.28 2.02 -4.47
N GLU A 53 4.48 1.77 -5.00
CA GLU A 53 5.37 2.80 -5.54
C GLU A 53 5.47 2.72 -7.06
N CYS A 54 5.25 3.84 -7.74
CA CYS A 54 5.38 3.96 -9.18
C CYS A 54 6.81 4.35 -9.57
N TRP A 55 7.44 3.53 -10.42
CA TRP A 55 8.82 3.72 -10.89
C TRP A 55 9.00 3.41 -12.37
N ASP A 56 10.15 3.76 -12.92
CA ASP A 56 10.67 3.29 -14.21
C ASP A 56 12.21 3.26 -14.20
N LEU A 57 12.81 2.62 -15.19
CA LEU A 57 14.27 2.44 -15.27
C LEU A 57 15.08 3.74 -15.17
N PRO A 58 14.70 4.89 -15.77
CA PRO A 58 15.45 6.14 -15.64
C PRO A 58 15.23 6.89 -14.32
N CYS A 59 14.30 6.46 -13.47
CA CYS A 59 13.96 7.18 -12.24
C CYS A 59 14.94 6.87 -11.10
N VAL A 60 16.01 7.62 -11.00
CA VAL A 60 17.06 7.43 -9.96
C VAL A 60 16.49 7.54 -8.54
N ASN A 61 15.61 8.50 -8.29
CA ASN A 61 15.01 8.69 -6.97
C ASN A 61 14.03 7.55 -6.58
N CYS A 62 13.29 6.99 -7.55
CA CYS A 62 12.46 5.82 -7.29
C CYS A 62 13.31 4.60 -6.89
N ILE A 63 14.37 4.36 -7.63
CA ILE A 63 15.32 3.27 -7.34
C ILE A 63 15.95 3.47 -5.97
N ALA A 64 16.30 4.71 -5.62
CA ALA A 64 16.87 5.03 -4.31
C ALA A 64 15.87 4.81 -3.16
N GLU A 65 14.59 5.12 -3.36
CA GLU A 65 13.54 4.86 -2.38
C GLU A 65 13.33 3.36 -2.19
N LEU A 66 13.15 2.60 -3.28
CA LEU A 66 13.00 1.15 -3.21
C LEU A 66 14.22 0.46 -2.57
N ASP A 67 15.45 0.91 -2.87
CA ASP A 67 16.64 0.38 -2.21
C ASP A 67 16.68 0.72 -0.71
N ALA A 68 16.26 1.93 -0.32
CA ALA A 68 16.24 2.35 1.08
C ALA A 68 15.14 1.64 1.91
N LEU A 69 14.08 1.16 1.25
CA LEU A 69 13.00 0.42 1.89
C LEU A 69 13.33 -1.07 2.13
N LEU A 70 14.44 -1.61 1.62
CA LEU A 70 14.81 -3.02 1.84
C LEU A 70 14.84 -3.42 3.32
N PRO A 71 15.56 -2.72 4.23
CA PRO A 71 15.58 -3.07 5.64
C PRO A 71 14.22 -2.88 6.32
N VAL A 72 13.41 -1.92 5.86
CA VAL A 72 12.05 -1.70 6.37
C VAL A 72 11.17 -2.89 6.01
N TYR A 73 11.19 -3.31 4.75
CA TYR A 73 10.44 -4.46 4.28
C TYR A 73 10.83 -5.73 5.03
N ASP A 74 12.14 -6.00 5.16
CA ASP A 74 12.63 -7.17 5.89
C ASP A 74 12.14 -7.22 7.35
N SER A 75 11.98 -6.07 7.98
CA SER A 75 11.48 -5.99 9.37
C SER A 75 9.96 -6.12 9.50
N LEU A 76 9.19 -5.86 8.43
CA LEU A 76 7.74 -5.75 8.48
C LEU A 76 6.99 -6.78 7.62
N LYS A 77 7.67 -7.48 6.70
CA LYS A 77 7.05 -8.47 5.79
C LYS A 77 6.32 -9.58 6.54
N ASP A 78 6.91 -10.08 7.64
CA ASP A 78 6.32 -11.16 8.46
C ASP A 78 5.08 -10.69 9.23
N ARG A 79 4.84 -9.38 9.28
CA ARG A 79 3.61 -8.77 9.77
C ARG A 79 2.59 -8.49 8.67
N GLY A 80 2.86 -8.94 7.45
CA GLY A 80 1.97 -8.82 6.30
C GLY A 80 2.21 -7.59 5.43
N LEU A 81 3.26 -6.78 5.67
CA LEU A 81 3.57 -5.68 4.75
C LEU A 81 3.90 -6.22 3.36
N GLN A 82 3.27 -5.65 2.36
CA GLN A 82 3.57 -5.93 0.97
C GLN A 82 4.04 -4.65 0.28
N ILE A 83 5.12 -4.74 -0.51
CA ILE A 83 5.57 -3.63 -1.36
C ILE A 83 5.39 -4.02 -2.82
N ILE A 84 4.71 -3.16 -3.57
CA ILE A 84 4.56 -3.25 -5.02
C ILE A 84 5.44 -2.18 -5.66
N ALA A 85 6.41 -2.60 -6.44
CA ALA A 85 7.14 -1.74 -7.36
C ALA A 85 6.43 -1.77 -8.73
N LEU A 86 5.59 -0.76 -8.99
CA LEU A 86 4.80 -0.62 -10.21
C LEU A 86 5.66 -0.01 -11.33
N SER A 87 6.18 -0.83 -12.24
CA SER A 87 6.92 -0.36 -13.43
C SER A 87 5.95 0.22 -14.46
N VAL A 88 6.22 1.44 -14.89
CA VAL A 88 5.50 2.12 -15.97
C VAL A 88 6.33 2.24 -17.25
N ASP A 89 7.37 1.42 -17.35
CA ASP A 89 8.17 1.27 -18.56
C ASP A 89 7.36 0.75 -19.74
N LYS A 90 7.82 1.05 -20.96
CA LYS A 90 7.13 0.60 -22.18
C LYS A 90 7.29 -0.92 -22.38
N PRO A 91 6.41 -1.56 -23.17
CA PRO A 91 6.53 -2.99 -23.48
C PRO A 91 7.90 -3.39 -24.04
N ALA A 92 8.52 -2.52 -24.85
CA ALA A 92 9.84 -2.75 -25.42
C ALA A 92 10.97 -2.86 -24.37
N ASP A 93 10.76 -2.30 -23.17
CA ASP A 93 11.75 -2.29 -22.09
C ASP A 93 11.56 -3.43 -21.08
N GLU A 94 10.55 -4.29 -21.25
CA GLU A 94 10.22 -5.35 -20.29
C GLU A 94 11.42 -6.23 -19.92
N ASN A 95 12.20 -6.68 -20.90
CA ASN A 95 13.37 -7.52 -20.63
C ASN A 95 14.45 -6.77 -19.83
N ARG A 96 14.57 -5.46 -20.03
CA ARG A 96 15.48 -4.59 -19.26
C ARG A 96 15.01 -4.45 -17.83
N VAL A 97 13.70 -4.24 -17.62
CA VAL A 97 13.06 -4.19 -16.28
C VAL A 97 13.31 -5.50 -15.54
N ARG A 98 13.04 -6.65 -16.17
CA ARG A 98 13.27 -7.98 -15.58
C ARG A 98 14.74 -8.19 -15.19
N ALA A 99 15.68 -7.84 -16.09
CA ALA A 99 17.11 -7.96 -15.84
C ALA A 99 17.56 -7.04 -14.68
N PHE A 100 17.07 -5.80 -14.66
CA PHE A 100 17.37 -4.82 -13.63
C PHE A 100 16.89 -5.29 -12.25
N VAL A 101 15.63 -5.71 -12.13
CA VAL A 101 15.04 -6.18 -10.87
C VAL A 101 15.81 -7.40 -10.34
N ARG A 102 16.17 -8.34 -11.21
CA ARG A 102 16.99 -9.52 -10.81
C ARG A 102 18.37 -9.11 -10.30
N ALA A 103 19.02 -8.13 -10.94
CA ALA A 103 20.30 -7.62 -10.50
C ALA A 103 20.21 -6.90 -9.14
N LYS A 104 19.13 -6.17 -8.90
CA LYS A 104 18.82 -5.51 -7.63
C LYS A 104 18.46 -6.48 -6.50
N LYS A 105 18.00 -7.68 -6.85
CA LYS A 105 17.50 -8.69 -5.89
C LYS A 105 16.39 -8.14 -5.00
N TRP A 106 15.53 -7.27 -5.55
CA TRP A 106 14.40 -6.75 -4.81
C TRP A 106 13.43 -7.88 -4.44
N PRO A 107 13.04 -7.99 -3.17
CA PRO A 107 12.09 -9.00 -2.69
C PRO A 107 10.64 -8.60 -2.95
N TYR A 108 10.41 -7.47 -3.62
CA TYR A 108 9.12 -6.86 -3.84
C TYR A 108 8.32 -7.54 -4.94
N ILE A 109 7.00 -7.35 -4.91
CA ILE A 109 6.14 -7.67 -6.04
C ILE A 109 6.38 -6.60 -7.11
N VAL A 110 6.93 -6.98 -8.26
CA VAL A 110 7.17 -6.03 -9.36
C VAL A 110 6.13 -6.25 -10.44
N LEU A 111 5.23 -5.26 -10.62
CA LEU A 111 4.15 -5.30 -11.60
C LEU A 111 4.50 -4.46 -12.82
N LEU A 112 3.96 -4.88 -13.97
CA LEU A 112 4.21 -4.26 -15.27
C LEU A 112 2.94 -3.51 -15.75
N ASP A 113 2.87 -2.20 -15.52
CA ASP A 113 1.80 -1.32 -16.02
C ASP A 113 2.18 -0.69 -17.37
N GLN A 114 2.49 -1.52 -18.34
CA GLN A 114 2.99 -1.10 -19.66
C GLN A 114 2.05 -0.17 -20.44
N GLN A 115 0.75 -0.22 -20.14
CA GLN A 115 -0.27 0.67 -20.73
C GLN A 115 -0.57 1.88 -19.83
N GLN A 116 0.12 1.98 -18.70
CA GLN A 116 -0.04 3.05 -17.71
C GLN A 116 -1.49 3.26 -17.24
N ARG A 117 -2.26 2.17 -17.16
CA ARG A 117 -3.66 2.20 -16.70
C ARG A 117 -3.75 2.48 -15.20
N VAL A 118 -2.95 1.76 -14.41
CA VAL A 118 -2.89 1.96 -12.96
C VAL A 118 -2.30 3.32 -12.64
N LYS A 119 -1.21 3.71 -13.29
CA LYS A 119 -0.64 5.05 -13.18
C LYS A 119 -1.70 6.16 -13.38
N LYS A 120 -2.55 6.02 -14.42
CA LYS A 120 -3.64 6.97 -14.70
C LYS A 120 -4.75 6.93 -13.65
N ALA A 121 -5.18 5.73 -13.25
CA ALA A 121 -6.23 5.55 -12.24
C ALA A 121 -5.85 6.18 -10.89
N TYR A 122 -4.57 6.08 -10.52
CA TYR A 122 -4.02 6.69 -9.30
C TYR A 122 -3.57 8.14 -9.50
N ASN A 123 -3.82 8.73 -10.68
CA ASN A 123 -3.43 10.11 -11.02
C ASN A 123 -1.95 10.44 -10.74
N ILE A 124 -1.04 9.49 -11.04
CA ILE A 124 0.40 9.65 -10.80
C ILE A 124 1.02 10.51 -11.91
N ILE A 125 1.44 11.72 -11.57
CA ILE A 125 2.06 12.68 -12.48
C ILE A 125 3.58 12.70 -12.29
N ILE A 126 4.03 12.70 -11.03
CA ILE A 126 5.45 12.80 -10.63
C ILE A 126 5.92 11.43 -10.13
N LYS A 127 7.19 11.12 -10.30
CA LYS A 127 7.84 9.91 -9.77
C LYS A 127 9.06 10.28 -8.90
N PRO A 128 9.29 9.55 -7.80
CA PRO A 128 8.37 8.56 -7.24
C PRO A 128 7.09 9.18 -6.69
N THR A 129 5.99 8.48 -6.83
CA THR A 129 4.77 8.68 -6.05
C THR A 129 4.37 7.32 -5.52
N ALA A 130 4.12 7.24 -4.23
CA ALA A 130 3.72 6.02 -3.58
C ALA A 130 2.47 6.22 -2.72
N TYR A 131 1.71 5.14 -2.56
CA TYR A 131 0.48 5.08 -1.78
C TYR A 131 0.55 3.93 -0.79
N LEU A 132 0.26 4.20 0.48
CA LEU A 132 -0.01 3.14 1.44
C LEU A 132 -1.53 2.88 1.45
N ILE A 133 -1.89 1.64 1.16
CA ILE A 133 -3.27 1.17 1.05
C ILE A 133 -3.50 0.19 2.20
N ASN A 134 -4.51 0.47 3.03
CA ASN A 134 -4.88 -0.41 4.14
C ASN A 134 -5.66 -1.64 3.66
N MET A 135 -5.89 -2.61 4.53
CA MET A 135 -6.61 -3.85 4.22
C MET A 135 -8.09 -3.62 3.82
N ASN A 136 -8.65 -2.44 4.08
CA ASN A 136 -10.00 -2.05 3.63
C ASN A 136 -10.01 -1.49 2.19
N GLY A 137 -8.85 -1.41 1.53
CA GLY A 137 -8.73 -0.84 0.20
C GLY A 137 -8.75 0.69 0.17
N GLU A 138 -8.35 1.35 1.26
CA GLU A 138 -8.35 2.80 1.37
C GLU A 138 -6.91 3.34 1.31
N ILE A 139 -6.70 4.44 0.59
CA ILE A 139 -5.43 5.16 0.57
C ILE A 139 -5.29 5.95 1.88
N VAL A 140 -4.39 5.52 2.74
CA VAL A 140 -4.20 6.09 4.09
C VAL A 140 -2.99 7.01 4.19
N TYR A 141 -2.05 6.89 3.25
CA TYR A 141 -0.87 7.75 3.16
C TYR A 141 -0.42 7.88 1.70
N THR A 142 0.06 9.06 1.34
CA THR A 142 0.64 9.37 0.02
C THR A 142 2.01 9.99 0.22
N HIS A 143 3.01 9.48 -0.52
CA HIS A 143 4.35 10.01 -0.57
C HIS A 143 4.70 10.45 -1.98
N ILE A 144 5.27 11.66 -2.14
CA ILE A 144 5.63 12.23 -3.44
C ILE A 144 7.06 12.73 -3.40
N GLY A 145 7.86 12.24 -4.32
CA GLY A 145 9.30 12.51 -4.36
C GLY A 145 10.04 11.74 -3.26
N TYR A 146 11.35 11.60 -3.39
CA TYR A 146 12.17 10.94 -2.38
C TYR A 146 13.43 11.74 -2.06
N LYS A 147 13.72 11.84 -0.78
CA LYS A 147 15.01 12.32 -0.24
C LYS A 147 15.50 11.31 0.79
N LYS A 148 16.80 11.09 0.83
CA LYS A 148 17.40 10.20 1.83
C LYS A 148 16.97 10.60 3.24
N GLY A 149 16.42 9.64 3.97
CA GLY A 149 15.83 9.83 5.30
C GLY A 149 14.29 9.73 5.32
N ASP A 150 13.61 9.91 4.16
CA ASP A 150 12.15 9.79 4.05
C ASP A 150 11.68 8.36 4.37
N GLU A 151 12.53 7.35 4.13
CA GLU A 151 12.24 5.94 4.43
C GLU A 151 11.85 5.70 5.90
N LYS A 152 12.35 6.53 6.82
CA LYS A 152 12.00 6.45 8.25
C LYS A 152 10.54 6.82 8.48
N ARG A 153 10.12 7.95 7.90
CA ARG A 153 8.73 8.43 8.01
C ARG A 153 7.77 7.50 7.28
N ILE A 154 8.18 6.96 6.13
CA ILE A 154 7.40 5.96 5.38
C ILE A 154 7.21 4.71 6.25
N ALA A 155 8.26 4.22 6.92
CA ALA A 155 8.19 3.09 7.83
C ALA A 155 7.25 3.34 9.02
N GLU A 156 7.31 4.53 9.62
CA GLU A 156 6.39 4.91 10.70
C GLU A 156 4.93 4.88 10.26
N GLU A 157 4.64 5.33 9.02
CA GLU A 157 3.29 5.25 8.47
C GLU A 157 2.88 3.81 8.21
N MET A 158 3.76 2.97 7.64
CA MET A 158 3.48 1.55 7.40
C MET A 158 3.11 0.83 8.70
N VAL A 159 3.87 1.05 9.78
CA VAL A 159 3.65 0.39 11.09
C VAL A 159 2.26 0.67 11.65
N LYS A 160 1.70 1.86 11.45
CA LYS A 160 0.35 2.25 11.95
C LYS A 160 -0.77 1.39 11.37
N TRP A 161 -0.56 0.83 10.18
CA TRP A 161 -1.59 0.10 9.43
C TRP A 161 -1.36 -1.40 9.36
N LEU A 162 -0.27 -1.87 9.95
CA LEU A 162 -0.02 -3.30 10.07
C LEU A 162 -0.93 -3.91 11.15
N PRO A 163 -1.38 -5.15 10.95
CA PRO A 163 -2.11 -5.86 11.98
C PRO A 163 -1.26 -6.01 13.25
N PRO A 164 -1.91 -6.13 14.44
CA PRO A 164 -1.21 -6.43 15.68
C PRO A 164 -0.32 -7.67 15.53
N GLN A 165 0.84 -7.67 16.17
CA GLN A 165 1.85 -8.71 16.00
C GLN A 165 1.31 -10.12 16.34
N ASP A 166 0.36 -10.21 17.26
CA ASP A 166 -0.26 -11.47 17.72
C ASP A 166 -1.37 -11.98 16.78
N SER A 167 -1.75 -11.22 15.76
CA SER A 167 -2.85 -11.55 14.84
C SER A 167 -2.39 -12.10 13.48
N VAL A 168 -1.08 -12.21 13.26
CA VAL A 168 -0.52 -12.79 12.03
C VAL A 168 -0.58 -14.32 12.14
N PRO A 169 -1.33 -15.01 11.26
CA PRO A 169 -1.31 -16.47 11.24
C PRO A 169 0.11 -16.97 10.98
N PRO A 170 0.54 -18.08 11.60
CA PRO A 170 1.84 -18.66 11.29
C PRO A 170 1.91 -18.97 9.79
N GLU A 171 3.02 -18.56 9.18
CA GLU A 171 3.35 -18.78 7.77
C GLU A 171 3.08 -20.25 7.40
N GLN A 172 2.23 -20.47 6.39
CA GLN A 172 2.07 -21.82 5.86
C GLN A 172 3.41 -22.22 5.22
N PRO A 173 3.96 -23.41 5.56
CA PRO A 173 5.22 -23.86 4.97
C PRO A 173 5.10 -23.91 3.45
N PRO A 174 6.18 -23.63 2.70
CA PRO A 174 6.18 -23.69 1.25
C PRO A 174 5.62 -25.02 0.78
N GLN A 175 4.59 -24.98 -0.05
CA GLN A 175 4.09 -26.19 -0.69
C GLN A 175 5.16 -26.65 -1.68
N GLU A 176 5.91 -27.68 -1.32
CA GLU A 176 6.82 -28.40 -2.24
C GLU A 176 6.00 -28.92 -3.42
N LYS A 177 6.41 -28.50 -4.62
CA LYS A 177 5.99 -29.09 -5.91
C LYS A 177 7.15 -29.81 -6.52
#